data_9c603bbcc65179e2bc687d883e152d62
#
_entry.id   9c603bbcc65179e2bc687d883e152d62
#
_cell.length_a   1.000
_cell.length_b   1.000
_cell.length_c   1.000
_cell.angle_alpha   90.00
_cell.angle_beta   90.00
_cell.angle_gamma   90.00
#
_symmetry.space_group_name_H-M   'P 1'
#
loop_
_entity.id
_entity.type
_entity.pdbx_description
1 polymer ?
#
loop_
_entity_poly.entity_id
_entity_poly.type
_entity_poly.pdbx_seq_one_letter_code
_entity_poly.pdbx_strand_id
1 'polypeptide(L)'
;MSIPGLEHWLETAQGRYVREWESASMDNAIADVFGFNALQLGLPQCDFLRASRIPLRQKAAEAGTVDVLCELAALPFASHSTDLVVLPHALEFSADAHQILREVERILIPEGHLIILGFNPISLWGLRNRFDRSGSFPWHGAYLSLTRLKDWLKLLGFEVDRGIPGCHVPPCDQEAWLKRWHFMETAGGRWWGFPGGIYLLHAIKRTHAMRLITPNWRKNAVGSKALRPVAQKEGHGR
;
A
#
# COMPACT_ATOMS: atom_id res chain seq x y z
N MET A 1 -12.75 -6.75 14.85
CA MET A 1 -13.41 -8.04 14.52
C MET A 1 -12.38 -9.14 14.70
N SER A 2 -12.64 -10.09 15.58
CA SER A 2 -11.83 -11.32 15.59
C SER A 2 -12.21 -12.09 14.35
N ILE A 3 -11.27 -12.40 13.47
CA ILE A 3 -11.55 -13.19 12.28
C ILE A 3 -11.71 -14.64 12.70
N PRO A 4 -12.92 -15.22 12.64
CA PRO A 4 -13.15 -16.58 13.11
C PRO A 4 -12.31 -17.59 12.33
N GLY A 5 -11.64 -18.49 13.05
CA GLY A 5 -10.82 -19.55 12.45
C GLY A 5 -9.42 -19.15 12.01
N LEU A 6 -9.05 -17.86 12.09
CA LEU A 6 -7.71 -17.38 11.70
C LEU A 6 -6.58 -18.06 12.47
N GLU A 7 -6.68 -18.12 13.81
CA GLU A 7 -5.62 -18.69 14.66
C GLU A 7 -5.37 -20.15 14.31
N HIS A 8 -6.46 -20.93 14.21
CA HIS A 8 -6.37 -22.33 13.83
C HIS A 8 -5.80 -22.51 12.41
N TRP A 9 -6.20 -21.64 11.46
CA TRP A 9 -5.69 -21.70 10.10
C TRP A 9 -4.19 -21.37 10.02
N LEU A 10 -3.70 -20.40 10.80
CA LEU A 10 -2.27 -20.06 10.86
C LEU A 10 -1.38 -21.22 11.33
N GLU A 11 -1.94 -22.19 12.04
CA GLU A 11 -1.27 -23.43 12.46
C GLU A 11 -1.24 -24.50 11.38
N THR A 12 -2.09 -24.39 10.36
CA THR A 12 -2.11 -25.34 9.25
C THR A 12 -0.87 -25.20 8.36
N ALA A 13 -0.59 -26.20 7.53
CA ALA A 13 0.50 -26.16 6.58
C ALA A 13 0.35 -24.98 5.59
N GLN A 14 -0.90 -24.70 5.15
CA GLN A 14 -1.22 -23.56 4.30
C GLN A 14 -0.95 -22.22 5.00
N GLY A 15 -1.45 -22.07 6.23
CA GLY A 15 -1.28 -20.84 7.01
C GLY A 15 0.19 -20.54 7.30
N ARG A 16 0.98 -21.57 7.61
CA ARG A 16 2.43 -21.41 7.80
C ARG A 16 3.13 -20.95 6.51
N TYR A 17 2.82 -21.58 5.38
CA TYR A 17 3.38 -21.21 4.08
C TYR A 17 3.06 -19.75 3.71
N VAL A 18 1.78 -19.35 3.87
CA VAL A 18 1.36 -17.96 3.61
C VAL A 18 2.08 -16.99 4.54
N ARG A 19 2.09 -17.27 5.85
CA ARG A 19 2.74 -16.41 6.85
C ARG A 19 4.24 -16.24 6.61
N GLU A 20 4.94 -17.27 6.16
CA GLU A 20 6.36 -17.19 5.81
C GLU A 20 6.59 -16.21 4.66
N TRP A 21 5.81 -16.34 3.59
CA TRP A 21 5.90 -15.46 2.44
C TRP A 21 5.55 -14.01 2.79
N GLU A 22 4.44 -13.81 3.51
CA GLU A 22 3.98 -12.49 3.95
C GLU A 22 5.01 -11.81 4.84
N SER A 23 5.54 -12.54 5.81
CA SER A 23 6.55 -12.01 6.72
C SER A 23 7.83 -11.61 5.99
N ALA A 24 8.33 -12.45 5.10
CA ALA A 24 9.53 -12.14 4.32
C ALA A 24 9.31 -10.96 3.36
N SER A 25 8.16 -10.92 2.69
CA SER A 25 7.81 -9.84 1.77
C SER A 25 7.61 -8.52 2.49
N MET A 26 6.97 -8.56 3.66
CA MET A 26 6.76 -7.38 4.50
C MET A 26 8.07 -6.85 5.06
N ASP A 27 8.93 -7.72 5.62
CA ASP A 27 10.24 -7.33 6.14
C ASP A 27 11.06 -6.57 5.09
N ASN A 28 11.04 -7.05 3.84
CA ASN A 28 11.70 -6.38 2.73
C ASN A 28 11.03 -5.05 2.35
N ALA A 29 9.70 -4.98 2.39
CA ALA A 29 8.96 -3.78 1.99
C ALA A 29 9.10 -2.63 2.99
N ILE A 30 9.23 -2.93 4.30
CA ILE A 30 9.31 -1.91 5.35
C ILE A 30 10.74 -1.53 5.74
N ALA A 31 11.76 -2.30 5.33
CA ALA A 31 13.15 -2.11 5.75
C ALA A 31 13.71 -0.72 5.41
N ASP A 32 13.25 -0.16 4.28
CA ASP A 32 13.70 1.14 3.76
C ASP A 32 12.70 2.28 4.03
N VAL A 33 11.64 2.01 4.81
CA VAL A 33 10.68 3.04 5.22
C VAL A 33 11.16 3.69 6.50
N PHE A 34 11.32 5.02 6.45
CA PHE A 34 11.74 5.84 7.58
C PHE A 34 10.57 6.67 8.09
N GLY A 35 10.64 7.03 9.36
CA GLY A 35 9.63 7.85 10.02
C GLY A 35 9.72 7.74 11.53
N PHE A 36 8.71 8.20 12.22
CA PHE A 36 8.61 8.19 13.68
C PHE A 36 7.52 7.24 14.18
N ASN A 37 6.43 7.10 13.42
CA ASN A 37 5.21 6.39 13.82
C ASN A 37 4.82 5.35 12.76
N ALA A 38 4.78 4.08 13.14
CA ALA A 38 4.28 2.99 12.32
C ALA A 38 3.09 2.32 12.99
N LEU A 39 2.07 2.02 12.20
CA LEU A 39 0.82 1.45 12.67
C LEU A 39 0.46 0.20 11.86
N GLN A 40 0.22 -0.91 12.55
CA GLN A 40 -0.39 -2.11 11.96
C GLN A 40 -1.86 -2.14 12.34
N LEU A 41 -2.73 -2.28 11.35
CA LEU A 41 -4.18 -2.35 11.50
C LEU A 41 -4.68 -3.77 11.21
N GLY A 42 -5.13 -4.45 12.24
CA GLY A 42 -5.58 -5.85 12.15
C GLY A 42 -4.48 -6.89 12.35
N LEU A 43 -4.88 -8.17 12.38
CA LEU A 43 -4.02 -9.34 12.58
C LEU A 43 -3.00 -9.21 13.72
N PRO A 44 -3.44 -8.99 14.96
CA PRO A 44 -2.54 -8.76 16.10
C PRO A 44 -1.62 -9.95 16.40
N GLN A 45 -1.99 -11.16 15.97
CA GLN A 45 -1.23 -12.38 16.16
C GLN A 45 0.10 -12.40 15.39
N CYS A 46 0.18 -11.60 14.32
CA CYS A 46 1.38 -11.47 13.50
C CYS A 46 2.05 -10.12 13.78
N ASP A 47 3.37 -10.10 13.82
CA ASP A 47 4.14 -8.87 13.93
C ASP A 47 4.77 -8.51 12.57
N PHE A 48 4.05 -7.73 11.80
CA PHE A 48 4.50 -7.27 10.50
C PHE A 48 5.37 -6.00 10.57
N LEU A 49 5.52 -5.40 11.75
CA LEU A 49 6.40 -4.23 11.95
C LEU A 49 7.76 -4.59 12.54
N ARG A 50 8.06 -5.88 12.74
CA ARG A 50 9.27 -6.36 13.41
C ARG A 50 10.57 -5.89 12.76
N ALA A 51 10.62 -5.79 11.42
CA ALA A 51 11.79 -5.34 10.67
C ALA A 51 11.83 -3.81 10.44
N SER A 52 10.81 -3.09 10.89
CA SER A 52 10.76 -1.63 10.74
C SER A 52 11.82 -0.94 11.61
N ARG A 53 12.45 0.07 11.04
CA ARG A 53 13.39 0.97 11.73
C ARG A 53 12.70 2.12 12.45
N ILE A 54 11.39 2.23 12.29
CA ILE A 54 10.56 3.27 12.94
C ILE A 54 10.49 2.97 14.43
N PRO A 55 10.78 3.96 15.30
CA PRO A 55 10.90 3.74 16.74
C PRO A 55 9.55 3.45 17.42
N LEU A 56 8.49 4.18 17.08
CA LEU A 56 7.15 3.94 17.62
C LEU A 56 6.36 3.02 16.69
N ARG A 57 6.14 1.81 17.13
CA ARG A 57 5.39 0.77 16.41
C ARG A 57 4.20 0.37 17.24
N GLN A 58 3.01 0.54 16.72
CA GLN A 58 1.77 0.23 17.39
C GLN A 58 0.91 -0.74 16.57
N LYS A 59 0.17 -1.58 17.26
CA LYS A 59 -0.84 -2.46 16.68
C LYS A 59 -2.21 -2.01 17.12
N ALA A 60 -3.12 -1.84 16.18
CA ALA A 60 -4.51 -1.52 16.46
C ALA A 60 -5.44 -2.53 15.78
N ALA A 61 -6.46 -2.97 16.49
CA ALA A 61 -7.49 -3.86 15.98
C ALA A 61 -8.77 -3.75 16.83
N GLU A 62 -9.83 -4.34 16.35
CA GLU A 62 -11.13 -4.38 17.06
C GLU A 62 -11.16 -5.42 18.18
N ALA A 63 -10.22 -6.37 18.21
CA ALA A 63 -10.10 -7.38 19.26
C ALA A 63 -8.68 -7.97 19.28
N GLY A 64 -8.33 -8.63 20.38
CA GLY A 64 -7.05 -9.30 20.60
C GLY A 64 -6.09 -8.48 21.46
N THR A 65 -4.84 -8.94 21.56
CA THR A 65 -3.79 -8.25 22.30
C THR A 65 -3.15 -7.19 21.40
N VAL A 66 -3.54 -5.93 21.61
CA VAL A 66 -3.14 -4.79 20.80
C VAL A 66 -2.80 -3.59 21.69
N ASP A 67 -2.05 -2.64 21.16
CA ASP A 67 -1.74 -1.39 21.86
C ASP A 67 -2.95 -0.45 21.88
N VAL A 68 -3.76 -0.48 20.81
CA VAL A 68 -4.98 0.34 20.67
C VAL A 68 -6.13 -0.52 20.22
N LEU A 69 -7.16 -0.63 21.07
CA LEU A 69 -8.41 -1.28 20.73
C LEU A 69 -9.35 -0.26 20.07
N CYS A 70 -9.68 -0.44 18.80
CA CYS A 70 -10.51 0.50 18.07
C CYS A 70 -11.18 -0.16 16.85
N GLU A 71 -12.26 0.46 16.38
CA GLU A 71 -12.87 0.14 15.10
C GLU A 71 -12.00 0.68 13.96
N LEU A 72 -11.72 -0.17 12.96
CA LEU A 72 -10.82 0.21 11.86
C LEU A 72 -11.42 1.27 10.93
N ALA A 73 -12.76 1.40 10.91
CA ALA A 73 -13.47 2.43 10.16
C ALA A 73 -13.49 3.80 10.87
N ALA A 74 -13.03 3.89 12.14
CA ALA A 74 -12.99 5.12 12.93
C ALA A 74 -11.74 5.12 13.83
N LEU A 75 -10.59 5.45 13.25
CA LEU A 75 -9.30 5.35 13.92
C LEU A 75 -9.08 6.51 14.92
N PRO A 76 -8.69 6.22 16.19
CA PRO A 76 -8.47 7.22 17.22
C PRO A 76 -7.10 7.92 17.13
N PHE A 77 -6.61 8.11 15.90
CA PHE A 77 -5.33 8.76 15.63
C PHE A 77 -5.56 10.13 15.00
N ALA A 78 -4.68 11.09 15.31
CA ALA A 78 -4.74 12.41 14.70
C ALA A 78 -4.50 12.36 13.19
N SER A 79 -5.04 13.34 12.45
CA SER A 79 -4.75 13.48 11.01
C SER A 79 -3.27 13.81 10.82
N HIS A 80 -2.68 13.22 9.78
CA HIS A 80 -1.27 13.45 9.43
C HIS A 80 -0.29 13.16 10.58
N SER A 81 -0.47 12.03 11.27
CA SER A 81 0.35 11.65 12.44
C SER A 81 1.16 10.38 12.27
N THR A 82 0.96 9.64 11.19
CA THR A 82 1.54 8.31 10.97
C THR A 82 2.35 8.28 9.68
N ASP A 83 3.56 7.75 9.72
CA ASP A 83 4.46 7.65 8.57
C ASP A 83 4.24 6.37 7.76
N LEU A 84 3.95 5.27 8.43
CA LEU A 84 3.72 3.95 7.84
C LEU A 84 2.46 3.31 8.41
N VAL A 85 1.58 2.89 7.52
CA VAL A 85 0.43 2.04 7.87
C VAL A 85 0.52 0.71 7.13
N VAL A 86 0.33 -0.38 7.88
CA VAL A 86 0.28 -1.74 7.34
C VAL A 86 -1.12 -2.32 7.56
N LEU A 87 -1.75 -2.80 6.47
CA LEU A 87 -3.08 -3.41 6.44
C LEU A 87 -2.97 -4.89 6.05
N PRO A 88 -2.67 -5.81 6.97
CA PRO A 88 -2.66 -7.23 6.65
C PRO A 88 -4.10 -7.77 6.66
N HIS A 89 -4.63 -8.14 5.50
CA HIS A 89 -5.96 -8.74 5.30
C HIS A 89 -7.14 -7.98 5.95
N ALA A 90 -6.95 -6.74 6.38
CA ALA A 90 -7.97 -5.98 7.08
C ALA A 90 -9.16 -5.60 6.17
N LEU A 91 -8.91 -5.38 4.89
CA LEU A 91 -9.92 -4.92 3.93
C LEU A 91 -10.90 -6.02 3.52
N GLU A 92 -10.46 -7.26 3.49
CA GLU A 92 -11.22 -8.40 2.98
C GLU A 92 -12.27 -8.91 3.97
N PHE A 93 -12.03 -8.66 5.24
CA PHE A 93 -12.88 -9.09 6.34
C PHE A 93 -13.66 -7.94 6.98
N SER A 94 -13.54 -6.74 6.42
CA SER A 94 -14.26 -5.55 6.86
C SER A 94 -15.58 -5.39 6.12
N ALA A 95 -16.58 -4.84 6.83
CA ALA A 95 -17.86 -4.46 6.23
C ALA A 95 -17.72 -3.25 5.29
N ASP A 96 -16.80 -2.32 5.58
CA ASP A 96 -16.55 -1.11 4.78
C ASP A 96 -15.05 -0.85 4.57
N ALA A 97 -14.50 -1.55 3.58
CA ALA A 97 -13.10 -1.40 3.18
C ALA A 97 -12.77 0.03 2.69
N HIS A 98 -13.74 0.73 2.09
CA HIS A 98 -13.55 2.11 1.64
C HIS A 98 -13.37 3.08 2.80
N GLN A 99 -14.15 2.92 3.86
CA GLN A 99 -14.05 3.78 5.03
C GLN A 99 -12.71 3.57 5.74
N ILE A 100 -12.24 2.33 5.84
CA ILE A 100 -10.89 2.04 6.38
C ILE A 100 -9.82 2.78 5.57
N LEU A 101 -9.89 2.72 4.24
CA LEU A 101 -8.91 3.41 3.39
C LEU A 101 -8.96 4.94 3.54
N ARG A 102 -10.15 5.54 3.75
CA ARG A 102 -10.29 6.98 4.03
C ARG A 102 -9.66 7.35 5.37
N GLU A 103 -9.87 6.54 6.40
CA GLU A 103 -9.26 6.77 7.71
C GLU A 103 -7.73 6.63 7.63
N VAL A 104 -7.23 5.65 6.90
CA VAL A 104 -5.80 5.49 6.65
C VAL A 104 -5.24 6.70 5.89
N GLU A 105 -5.94 7.18 4.86
CA GLU A 105 -5.56 8.41 4.16
C GLU A 105 -5.50 9.60 5.12
N ARG A 106 -6.50 9.76 5.99
CA ARG A 106 -6.58 10.86 6.96
C ARG A 106 -5.40 10.87 7.93
N ILE A 107 -5.03 9.70 8.48
CA ILE A 107 -3.97 9.62 9.50
C ILE A 107 -2.55 9.66 8.93
N LEU A 108 -2.35 9.23 7.66
CA LEU A 108 -1.04 9.26 7.02
C LEU A 108 -0.59 10.69 6.73
N ILE A 109 0.69 10.94 7.01
CA ILE A 109 1.35 12.20 6.59
C ILE A 109 1.45 12.29 5.06
N PRO A 110 1.67 13.48 4.48
CA PRO A 110 2.15 13.61 3.12
C PRO A 110 3.41 12.77 2.90
N GLU A 111 3.50 12.08 1.78
CA GLU A 111 4.57 11.12 1.44
C GLU A 111 4.63 9.90 2.40
N GLY A 112 3.63 9.68 3.24
CA GLY A 112 3.50 8.51 4.09
C GLY A 112 3.23 7.24 3.29
N HIS A 113 3.63 6.12 3.85
CA HIS A 113 3.62 4.81 3.21
C HIS A 113 2.45 3.96 3.67
N LEU A 114 1.79 3.31 2.73
CA LEU A 114 0.73 2.34 2.96
C LEU A 114 1.12 1.00 2.35
N ILE A 115 1.11 -0.06 3.16
CA ILE A 115 1.36 -1.42 2.69
C ILE A 115 0.13 -2.28 2.97
N ILE A 116 -0.37 -2.95 1.96
CA ILE A 116 -1.57 -3.78 2.01
C ILE A 116 -1.21 -5.20 1.63
N LEU A 117 -1.58 -6.16 2.47
CA LEU A 117 -1.62 -7.58 2.13
C LEU A 117 -3.06 -8.00 1.84
N GLY A 118 -3.24 -8.78 0.79
CA GLY A 118 -4.57 -9.25 0.43
C GLY A 118 -4.56 -10.52 -0.42
N PHE A 119 -5.66 -11.29 -0.36
CA PHE A 119 -5.90 -12.44 -1.22
C PHE A 119 -6.36 -11.99 -2.61
N ASN A 120 -5.83 -12.64 -3.62
CA ASN A 120 -6.15 -12.33 -5.00
C ASN A 120 -7.34 -13.17 -5.49
N PRO A 121 -8.47 -12.53 -5.86
CA PRO A 121 -9.63 -13.25 -6.37
C PRO A 121 -9.38 -13.93 -7.73
N ILE A 122 -8.40 -13.42 -8.50
CA ILE A 122 -8.02 -13.96 -9.82
C ILE A 122 -6.85 -14.93 -9.65
N SER A 123 -6.99 -15.93 -8.79
CA SER A 123 -5.98 -16.93 -8.48
C SER A 123 -6.63 -18.27 -8.18
N LEU A 124 -5.83 -19.32 -8.03
CA LEU A 124 -6.33 -20.62 -7.56
C LEU A 124 -6.95 -20.54 -6.15
N TRP A 125 -6.42 -19.67 -5.31
CA TRP A 125 -6.97 -19.35 -3.99
C TRP A 125 -8.32 -18.65 -4.10
N GLY A 126 -8.45 -17.66 -4.98
CA GLY A 126 -9.71 -16.99 -5.26
C GLY A 126 -10.76 -17.91 -5.88
N LEU A 127 -10.33 -18.83 -6.75
CA LEU A 127 -11.21 -19.85 -7.32
C LEU A 127 -11.75 -20.78 -6.22
N ARG A 128 -10.89 -21.27 -5.32
CA ARG A 128 -11.31 -22.07 -4.17
C ARG A 128 -12.29 -21.30 -3.29
N ASN A 129 -11.99 -20.03 -2.97
CA ASN A 129 -12.88 -19.17 -2.18
C ASN A 129 -14.30 -19.08 -2.77
N ARG A 130 -14.40 -19.01 -4.10
CA ARG A 130 -15.71 -18.93 -4.78
C ARG A 130 -16.56 -20.18 -4.63
N PHE A 131 -15.92 -21.35 -4.48
CA PHE A 131 -16.63 -22.65 -4.37
C PHE A 131 -16.69 -23.17 -2.94
N ASP A 132 -15.88 -22.65 -2.04
CA ASP A 132 -15.90 -23.05 -0.63
C ASP A 132 -17.13 -22.45 0.06
N ARG A 133 -17.89 -23.31 0.71
CA ARG A 133 -19.09 -22.95 1.49
C ARG A 133 -18.90 -23.20 2.98
N SER A 134 -17.68 -23.52 3.42
CA SER A 134 -17.39 -23.83 4.82
C SER A 134 -17.55 -22.62 5.75
N GLY A 135 -17.46 -21.41 5.22
CA GLY A 135 -17.46 -20.18 6.01
C GLY A 135 -16.24 -20.05 6.94
N SER A 136 -15.22 -20.89 6.73
CA SER A 136 -13.97 -20.85 7.49
C SER A 136 -12.97 -19.86 6.87
N PHE A 137 -12.06 -19.34 7.69
CA PHE A 137 -10.95 -18.53 7.20
C PHE A 137 -10.02 -19.38 6.30
N PRO A 138 -9.49 -18.83 5.19
CA PRO A 138 -9.70 -17.49 4.63
C PRO A 138 -10.93 -17.36 3.70
N TRP A 139 -11.67 -18.46 3.48
CA TRP A 139 -12.65 -18.64 2.40
C TRP A 139 -13.93 -17.81 2.53
N HIS A 140 -14.17 -17.12 3.64
CA HIS A 140 -15.33 -16.24 3.82
C HIS A 140 -15.04 -14.74 3.52
N GLY A 141 -13.79 -14.41 3.19
CA GLY A 141 -13.38 -13.04 2.91
C GLY A 141 -13.88 -12.50 1.56
N ALA A 142 -14.17 -11.21 1.50
CA ALA A 142 -14.48 -10.49 0.27
C ALA A 142 -13.18 -10.09 -0.45
N TYR A 143 -12.58 -11.00 -1.19
CA TYR A 143 -11.30 -10.78 -1.86
C TYR A 143 -11.36 -9.60 -2.83
N LEU A 144 -10.43 -8.67 -2.69
CA LEU A 144 -10.34 -7.48 -3.51
C LEU A 144 -9.32 -7.69 -4.64
N SER A 145 -9.74 -7.42 -5.90
CA SER A 145 -8.81 -7.46 -7.01
C SER A 145 -7.83 -6.29 -6.95
N LEU A 146 -6.58 -6.54 -7.35
CA LEU A 146 -5.54 -5.51 -7.44
C LEU A 146 -5.97 -4.30 -8.28
N THR A 147 -6.69 -4.52 -9.38
CA THR A 147 -7.18 -3.43 -10.23
C THR A 147 -8.13 -2.52 -9.47
N ARG A 148 -9.13 -3.13 -8.81
CA ARG A 148 -10.12 -2.37 -8.02
C ARG A 148 -9.46 -1.62 -6.85
N LEU A 149 -8.53 -2.28 -6.16
CA LEU A 149 -7.80 -1.64 -5.06
C LEU A 149 -6.94 -0.47 -5.53
N LYS A 150 -6.24 -0.62 -6.67
CA LYS A 150 -5.47 0.46 -7.29
C LYS A 150 -6.33 1.65 -7.69
N ASP A 151 -7.53 1.41 -8.23
CA ASP A 151 -8.47 2.47 -8.58
C ASP A 151 -8.93 3.23 -7.33
N TRP A 152 -9.24 2.53 -6.24
CA TRP A 152 -9.62 3.16 -4.97
C TRP A 152 -8.49 4.00 -4.38
N LEU A 153 -7.28 3.46 -4.36
CA LEU A 153 -6.10 4.17 -3.86
C LEU A 153 -5.80 5.42 -4.67
N LYS A 154 -5.93 5.34 -6.01
CA LYS A 154 -5.75 6.50 -6.90
C LYS A 154 -6.76 7.62 -6.62
N LEU A 155 -8.03 7.26 -6.35
CA LEU A 155 -9.07 8.23 -5.99
C LEU A 155 -8.77 8.94 -4.65
N LEU A 156 -8.08 8.26 -3.72
CA LEU A 156 -7.66 8.81 -2.44
C LEU A 156 -6.30 9.53 -2.49
N GLY A 157 -5.71 9.69 -3.68
CA GLY A 157 -4.44 10.40 -3.83
C GLY A 157 -3.19 9.55 -3.54
N PHE A 158 -3.33 8.23 -3.47
CA PHE A 158 -2.18 7.34 -3.37
C PHE A 158 -1.60 7.02 -4.75
N GLU A 159 -0.29 6.99 -4.82
CA GLU A 159 0.47 6.45 -5.94
C GLU A 159 0.96 5.05 -5.58
N VAL A 160 0.64 4.07 -6.41
CA VAL A 160 1.10 2.69 -6.21
C VAL A 160 2.54 2.58 -6.71
N ASP A 161 3.46 2.37 -5.79
CA ASP A 161 4.88 2.19 -6.07
C ASP A 161 5.20 0.77 -6.53
N ARG A 162 4.73 -0.22 -5.77
CA ARG A 162 5.07 -1.63 -6.01
C ARG A 162 3.90 -2.56 -5.72
N GLY A 163 3.79 -3.61 -6.54
CA GLY A 163 2.88 -4.74 -6.29
C GLY A 163 3.65 -6.05 -6.46
N ILE A 164 3.69 -6.87 -5.42
CA ILE A 164 4.40 -8.15 -5.40
C ILE A 164 3.36 -9.26 -5.26
N PRO A 165 3.15 -10.09 -6.30
CA PRO A 165 2.35 -11.31 -6.17
C PRO A 165 3.16 -12.41 -5.50
N GLY A 166 2.49 -13.29 -4.78
CA GLY A 166 3.11 -14.45 -4.15
C GLY A 166 2.12 -15.55 -3.82
N CYS A 167 2.60 -16.58 -3.17
CA CYS A 167 1.82 -17.77 -2.87
C CYS A 167 1.21 -18.39 -4.14
N HIS A 168 2.09 -18.74 -5.10
CA HIS A 168 1.69 -19.34 -6.37
C HIS A 168 1.29 -20.83 -6.24
N VAL A 169 1.62 -21.45 -5.12
CA VAL A 169 1.26 -22.83 -4.84
C VAL A 169 -0.27 -22.96 -4.67
N PRO A 170 -0.90 -23.96 -5.27
CA PRO A 170 -2.32 -24.24 -5.06
C PRO A 170 -2.65 -24.40 -3.57
N PRO A 171 -3.85 -23.98 -3.11
CA PRO A 171 -4.25 -24.12 -1.73
C PRO A 171 -4.52 -25.61 -1.39
N CYS A 172 -3.51 -26.29 -0.86
CA CYS A 172 -3.55 -27.68 -0.45
C CYS A 172 -3.29 -27.83 1.04
N ASP A 173 -4.06 -28.66 1.73
CA ASP A 173 -3.93 -28.88 3.18
C ASP A 173 -2.78 -29.83 3.54
N GLN A 174 -2.24 -30.59 2.57
CA GLN A 174 -1.20 -31.57 2.78
C GLN A 174 0.20 -30.95 2.57
N GLU A 175 1.04 -31.05 3.57
CA GLU A 175 2.42 -30.54 3.55
C GLU A 175 3.29 -31.14 2.43
N ALA A 176 3.07 -32.42 2.12
CA ALA A 176 3.77 -33.11 1.04
C ALA A 176 3.51 -32.48 -0.34
N TRP A 177 2.28 -32.04 -0.57
CA TRP A 177 1.91 -31.33 -1.81
C TRP A 177 2.49 -29.93 -1.85
N LEU A 178 2.48 -29.17 -0.76
CA LEU A 178 3.09 -27.84 -0.69
C LEU A 178 4.59 -27.92 -1.01
N LYS A 179 5.31 -28.89 -0.46
CA LYS A 179 6.72 -29.13 -0.78
C LYS A 179 6.93 -29.51 -2.24
N ARG A 180 6.08 -30.35 -2.80
CA ARG A 180 6.16 -30.78 -4.19
C ARG A 180 5.95 -29.63 -5.18
N TRP A 181 5.05 -28.70 -4.87
CA TRP A 181 4.72 -27.56 -5.72
C TRP A 181 5.53 -26.30 -5.40
N HIS A 182 6.46 -26.38 -4.46
CA HIS A 182 7.30 -25.22 -4.06
C HIS A 182 8.09 -24.62 -5.25
N PHE A 183 8.41 -25.43 -6.27
CA PHE A 183 9.06 -24.92 -7.48
C PHE A 183 8.20 -23.87 -8.22
N MET A 184 6.88 -23.87 -8.04
CA MET A 184 5.98 -22.89 -8.62
C MET A 184 6.22 -21.47 -8.05
N GLU A 185 6.72 -21.35 -6.83
CA GLU A 185 7.08 -20.06 -6.26
C GLU A 185 8.23 -19.41 -7.03
N THR A 186 9.24 -20.20 -7.36
CA THR A 186 10.40 -19.74 -8.14
C THR A 186 10.05 -19.50 -9.61
N ALA A 187 9.19 -20.33 -10.18
CA ALA A 187 8.77 -20.24 -11.59
C ALA A 187 7.66 -19.18 -11.78
N GLY A 188 6.76 -19.03 -10.82
CA GLY A 188 5.61 -18.12 -10.91
C GLY A 188 6.00 -16.65 -11.01
N GLY A 189 7.05 -16.24 -10.30
CA GLY A 189 7.56 -14.88 -10.36
C GLY A 189 8.30 -14.54 -11.66
N ARG A 190 8.67 -15.54 -12.47
CA ARG A 190 9.55 -15.33 -13.64
C ARG A 190 8.94 -15.72 -14.99
N TRP A 191 8.06 -16.71 -15.04
CA TRP A 191 7.65 -17.33 -16.31
C TRP A 191 6.14 -17.44 -16.51
N TRP A 192 5.36 -17.43 -15.45
CA TRP A 192 3.92 -17.57 -15.59
C TRP A 192 3.22 -16.30 -15.12
N GLY A 193 2.49 -15.66 -16.04
CA GLY A 193 1.55 -14.58 -15.73
C GLY A 193 0.37 -15.05 -14.87
N PHE A 194 0.54 -16.15 -14.11
CA PHE A 194 -0.45 -16.62 -13.15
C PHE A 194 -0.41 -15.71 -11.93
N PRO A 195 -1.49 -15.06 -11.62
CA PRO A 195 -1.58 -14.22 -10.44
C PRO A 195 -1.41 -15.06 -9.18
N GLY A 196 -0.45 -14.68 -8.34
CA GLY A 196 -0.25 -15.31 -7.02
C GLY A 196 -1.52 -15.31 -6.19
N GLY A 197 -1.63 -16.22 -5.23
CA GLY A 197 -2.75 -16.33 -4.30
C GLY A 197 -2.92 -15.11 -3.41
N ILE A 198 -1.81 -14.45 -3.11
CA ILE A 198 -1.71 -13.27 -2.26
C ILE A 198 -0.94 -12.19 -3.00
N TYR A 199 -1.20 -10.93 -2.66
CA TYR A 199 -0.42 -9.80 -3.11
C TYR A 199 0.00 -8.92 -1.93
N LEU A 200 1.18 -8.33 -2.05
CA LEU A 200 1.61 -7.19 -1.28
C LEU A 200 1.55 -5.95 -2.19
N LEU A 201 0.85 -4.92 -1.77
CA LEU A 201 0.76 -3.65 -2.47
C LEU A 201 1.37 -2.55 -1.62
N HIS A 202 2.36 -1.84 -2.16
CA HIS A 202 2.96 -0.68 -1.53
C HIS A 202 2.50 0.59 -2.26
N ALA A 203 1.98 1.54 -1.53
CA ALA A 203 1.50 2.82 -2.03
C ALA A 203 2.01 3.97 -1.18
N ILE A 204 2.17 5.13 -1.78
CA ILE A 204 2.65 6.36 -1.14
C ILE A 204 1.56 7.42 -1.29
N LYS A 205 1.21 8.09 -0.18
CA LYS A 205 0.27 9.20 -0.19
C LYS A 205 0.92 10.42 -0.82
N ARG A 206 0.55 10.73 -2.08
CA ARG A 206 1.04 11.91 -2.78
C ARG A 206 0.16 13.12 -2.53
N THR A 207 0.71 14.15 -1.93
CA THR A 207 0.06 15.45 -1.95
C THR A 207 0.51 16.20 -3.20
N HIS A 208 -0.46 16.58 -4.02
CA HIS A 208 -0.19 17.46 -5.14
C HIS A 208 0.18 18.85 -4.59
N ALA A 209 1.47 19.07 -4.35
CA ALA A 209 1.94 20.41 -4.07
C ALA A 209 1.53 21.33 -5.23
N MET A 210 0.97 22.49 -4.92
CA MET A 210 0.69 23.50 -5.94
C MET A 210 1.99 23.75 -6.72
N ARG A 211 2.03 23.32 -7.96
CA ARG A 211 3.10 23.70 -8.88
C ARG A 211 2.91 25.19 -9.12
N LEU A 212 3.74 25.99 -8.47
CA LEU A 212 3.85 27.41 -8.82
C LEU A 212 4.22 27.47 -10.30
N ILE A 213 3.23 27.73 -11.13
CA ILE A 213 3.47 28.09 -12.52
C ILE A 213 4.13 29.47 -12.42
N THR A 214 5.46 29.50 -12.46
CA THR A 214 6.19 30.75 -12.62
C THR A 214 5.60 31.44 -13.85
N PRO A 215 5.02 32.65 -13.72
CA PRO A 215 4.53 33.38 -14.87
C PRO A 215 5.69 33.52 -15.85
N ASN A 216 5.49 33.08 -17.07
CA ASN A 216 6.47 33.25 -18.12
C ASN A 216 6.48 34.74 -18.49
N TRP A 217 7.25 35.50 -17.71
CA TRP A 217 7.52 36.91 -18.03
C TRP A 217 8.35 36.87 -19.32
N ARG A 218 7.65 36.86 -20.47
CA ARG A 218 8.28 37.21 -21.72
C ARG A 218 8.89 38.57 -21.46
N LYS A 219 10.19 38.63 -21.35
CA LYS A 219 10.95 39.86 -21.50
C LYS A 219 10.62 40.38 -22.88
N ASN A 220 9.57 41.20 -22.96
CA ASN A 220 9.41 42.07 -24.10
C ASN A 220 10.68 42.94 -24.08
N ALA A 221 11.66 42.58 -24.88
CA ALA A 221 12.74 43.41 -25.20
C ALA A 221 12.12 44.66 -25.86
N VAL A 222 11.88 45.67 -25.06
CA VAL A 222 11.60 47.01 -25.57
C VAL A 222 12.87 47.36 -26.32
N GLY A 223 12.80 47.29 -27.65
CA GLY A 223 13.88 47.70 -28.50
C GLY A 223 14.22 49.13 -28.13
N SER A 224 15.35 49.34 -27.46
CA SER A 224 15.92 50.66 -27.29
C SER A 224 16.22 51.21 -28.69
N LYS A 225 15.31 52.06 -29.20
CA LYS A 225 15.66 52.92 -30.35
C LYS A 225 16.85 53.77 -29.89
N ALA A 226 18.01 53.47 -30.43
CA ALA A 226 19.17 54.31 -30.25
C ALA A 226 18.82 55.72 -30.70
N LEU A 227 18.79 56.65 -29.79
CA LEU A 227 18.69 58.06 -30.08
C LEU A 227 19.98 58.44 -30.82
N ARG A 228 19.88 58.78 -32.13
CA ARG A 228 20.97 59.36 -32.88
C ARG A 228 21.12 60.81 -32.39
N PRO A 229 22.34 61.24 -31.98
CA PRO A 229 22.57 62.65 -31.67
C PRO A 229 22.48 63.45 -32.98
N VAL A 230 21.61 64.45 -32.96
CA VAL A 230 21.60 65.49 -34.05
C VAL A 230 22.77 66.37 -33.88
N ALA A 231 23.73 66.29 -34.82
CA ALA A 231 24.85 67.22 -34.85
C ALA A 231 24.31 68.62 -35.13
N GLN A 232 24.56 69.54 -34.24
CA GLN A 232 24.30 70.94 -34.39
C GLN A 232 25.35 71.51 -35.32
N LYS A 233 24.94 72.03 -36.51
CA LYS A 233 25.80 72.65 -37.46
C LYS A 233 26.01 74.11 -36.99
N GLU A 234 27.20 74.44 -36.47
CA GLU A 234 27.60 75.79 -36.24
C GLU A 234 27.72 76.51 -37.57
N GLY A 235 26.88 77.52 -37.75
CA GLY A 235 27.00 78.46 -38.86
C GLY A 235 27.96 79.53 -38.55
N HIS A 236 29.09 79.48 -39.19
CA HIS A 236 30.00 80.62 -39.27
C HIS A 236 29.52 81.60 -40.39
N GLY A 237 29.39 82.88 -40.04
CA GLY A 237 29.06 83.86 -41.03
C GLY A 237 29.09 85.25 -40.46
N ARG A 238 30.23 85.90 -40.58
CA ARG A 238 30.50 87.34 -40.64
C ARG A 238 29.58 88.32 -39.95
#